data_c121b54510ab90074d18a1b499628aa0
#
_entry.id   c121b54510ab90074d18a1b499628aa0
#
_cell.length_a   1.000
_cell.length_b   1.000
_cell.length_c   1.000
_cell.angle_alpha   90.00
_cell.angle_beta   90.00
_cell.angle_gamma   90.00
#
_symmetry.space_group_name_H-M   'P 1'
#
loop_
_entity.id
_entity.type
_entity.pdbx_description
1 polymer ?
#
loop_
_entity_poly.entity_id
_entity_poly.type
_entity_poly.pdbx_seq_one_letter_code
_entity_poly.pdbx_strand_id
1 'polypeptide(L)'
;ERGYLEGDADQVSAATEQTTERKLREIKYALALEKTQSKDEILTGYLNIAPFGPITYGVEAASQRYFSKSASELNYLEAALLAGLVQSPVQYDPLTHPEAAQERRDTVLATMLEQGVITQEEYDQGVATSVESMLHPTVSSEGCSGAPSAQAYFCDYVLSQFLEDPAFG
;
A
#
# COMPACT_ATOMS: atom_id res chain seq x y z
N GLU A 1 18.35 -13.63 20.15
CA GLU A 1 17.13 -13.34 19.38
C GLU A 1 16.22 -12.29 20.06
N ARG A 2 16.10 -12.24 21.40
CA ARG A 2 15.30 -11.21 22.09
C ARG A 2 15.83 -9.79 21.94
N GLY A 3 17.14 -9.58 21.81
CA GLY A 3 17.74 -8.26 21.67
C GLY A 3 17.44 -7.53 20.35
N TYR A 4 17.07 -8.26 19.29
CA TYR A 4 16.69 -7.68 18.01
C TYR A 4 15.29 -7.04 18.03
N LEU A 5 14.37 -7.63 18.78
CA LEU A 5 12.99 -7.15 18.89
C LEU A 5 12.85 -5.94 19.85
N GLU A 6 13.66 -5.87 20.93
CA GLU A 6 13.65 -4.73 21.84
C GLU A 6 14.23 -3.45 21.21
N GLY A 7 15.30 -3.56 20.43
CA GLY A 7 15.87 -2.43 19.68
C GLY A 7 14.93 -1.87 18.61
N ASP A 8 14.15 -2.71 17.95
CA ASP A 8 13.16 -2.30 16.95
C ASP A 8 11.95 -1.60 17.56
N ALA A 9 11.45 -2.03 18.71
CA ALA A 9 10.31 -1.41 19.39
C ALA A 9 10.63 0.02 19.86
N ASP A 10 11.81 0.25 20.41
CA ASP A 10 12.27 1.57 20.84
C ASP A 10 12.51 2.50 19.63
N GLN A 11 13.04 1.99 18.53
CA GLN A 11 13.22 2.75 17.30
C GLN A 11 11.88 3.12 16.66
N VAL A 12 10.92 2.20 16.61
CA VAL A 12 9.56 2.44 16.11
C VAL A 12 8.84 3.45 17.00
N SER A 13 8.94 3.33 18.33
CA SER A 13 8.38 4.30 19.28
C SER A 13 8.96 5.69 19.05
N ALA A 14 10.29 5.82 18.96
CA ALA A 14 10.95 7.10 18.71
C ALA A 14 10.63 7.68 17.31
N ALA A 15 10.32 6.84 16.32
CA ALA A 15 9.93 7.26 14.98
C ALA A 15 8.47 7.73 14.90
N THR A 16 7.62 7.30 15.84
CA THR A 16 6.18 7.60 15.84
C THR A 16 5.77 8.67 16.87
N GLU A 17 6.66 9.07 17.79
CA GLU A 17 6.39 10.13 18.76
C GLU A 17 5.98 11.44 18.10
N GLN A 18 4.97 12.12 18.67
CA GLN A 18 4.53 13.45 18.21
C GLN A 18 5.33 14.58 18.87
N THR A 19 6.64 14.62 18.60
CA THR A 19 7.55 15.63 19.18
C THR A 19 8.15 16.53 18.11
N THR A 20 8.50 17.75 18.47
CA THR A 20 9.22 18.69 17.59
C THR A 20 10.60 18.15 17.20
N GLU A 21 11.24 17.43 18.12
CA GLU A 21 12.55 16.81 17.88
C GLU A 21 12.47 15.74 16.77
N ARG A 22 11.45 14.91 16.78
CA ARG A 22 11.18 13.94 15.70
C ARG A 22 11.03 14.65 14.35
N LYS A 23 10.24 15.75 14.31
CA LYS A 23 10.05 16.53 13.07
C LYS A 23 11.33 17.15 12.55
N LEU A 24 12.21 17.65 13.42
CA LEU A 24 13.52 18.15 13.01
C LEU A 24 14.41 17.03 12.45
N ARG A 25 14.33 15.85 13.04
CA ARG A 25 15.06 14.65 12.55
C ARG A 25 14.56 14.19 11.20
N GLU A 26 13.24 14.16 10.98
CA GLU A 26 12.64 13.88 9.66
C GLU A 26 13.12 14.86 8.59
N ILE A 27 13.10 16.16 8.88
CA ILE A 27 13.59 17.19 7.95
C ILE A 27 15.07 16.96 7.60
N LYS A 28 15.90 16.64 8.60
CA LYS A 28 17.31 16.33 8.37
C LYS A 28 17.50 15.14 7.44
N TYR A 29 16.72 14.06 7.65
CA TYR A 29 16.78 12.88 6.78
C TYR A 29 16.26 13.17 5.38
N ALA A 30 15.15 13.93 5.24
CA ALA A 30 14.63 14.33 3.94
C ALA A 30 15.67 15.12 3.12
N LEU A 31 16.32 16.12 3.75
CA LEU A 31 17.38 16.90 3.12
C LEU A 31 18.62 16.07 2.74
N ALA A 32 18.95 15.07 3.55
CA ALA A 32 20.05 14.16 3.23
C ALA A 32 19.70 13.25 2.06
N LEU A 33 18.46 12.77 1.99
CA LEU A 33 17.95 11.93 0.90
C LEU A 33 17.96 12.69 -0.43
N GLU A 34 17.41 13.92 -0.45
CA GLU A 34 17.40 14.79 -1.66
C GLU A 34 18.81 15.13 -2.20
N LYS A 35 19.83 15.09 -1.35
CA LYS A 35 21.22 15.31 -1.79
C LYS A 35 21.85 14.09 -2.47
N THR A 36 21.34 12.90 -2.20
CA THR A 36 21.94 11.63 -2.61
C THR A 36 21.12 10.88 -3.65
N GLN A 37 19.82 11.18 -3.74
CA GLN A 37 18.87 10.52 -4.63
C GLN A 37 18.09 11.53 -5.45
N SER A 38 17.76 11.16 -6.67
CA SER A 38 16.80 11.89 -7.51
C SER A 38 15.39 11.77 -6.97
N LYS A 39 14.49 12.68 -7.39
CA LYS A 39 13.07 12.60 -7.04
C LYS A 39 12.41 11.30 -7.49
N ASP A 40 12.80 10.78 -8.64
CA ASP A 40 12.28 9.53 -9.19
C ASP A 40 12.71 8.33 -8.36
N GLU A 41 13.96 8.30 -7.89
CA GLU A 41 14.46 7.26 -6.98
C GLU A 41 13.75 7.30 -5.64
N ILE A 42 13.53 8.50 -5.06
CA ILE A 42 12.80 8.69 -3.82
C ILE A 42 11.35 8.23 -3.98
N LEU A 43 10.67 8.63 -5.06
CA LEU A 43 9.30 8.24 -5.35
C LEU A 43 9.18 6.72 -5.56
N THR A 44 10.11 6.13 -6.31
CA THR A 44 10.15 4.68 -6.53
C THR A 44 10.34 3.93 -5.20
N GLY A 45 11.27 4.39 -4.37
CA GLY A 45 11.48 3.83 -3.03
C GLY A 45 10.21 3.93 -2.17
N TYR A 46 9.56 5.08 -2.17
CA TYR A 46 8.30 5.29 -1.45
C TYR A 46 7.18 4.36 -1.93
N LEU A 47 6.94 4.29 -3.24
CA LEU A 47 5.89 3.46 -3.82
C LEU A 47 6.09 1.96 -3.55
N ASN A 48 7.33 1.52 -3.36
CA ASN A 48 7.62 0.12 -3.03
C ASN A 48 7.35 -0.25 -1.56
N ILE A 49 7.30 0.72 -0.64
CA ILE A 49 7.12 0.47 0.80
C ILE A 49 5.83 1.05 1.37
N ALA A 50 5.17 1.97 0.66
CA ALA A 50 3.96 2.63 1.14
C ALA A 50 2.84 1.61 1.41
N PRO A 51 2.06 1.77 2.51
CA PRO A 51 0.90 0.95 2.76
C PRO A 51 -0.27 1.40 1.88
N PHE A 52 -0.90 0.47 1.17
CA PHE A 52 -2.09 0.67 0.35
C PHE A 52 -3.31 -0.10 0.86
N GLY A 53 -3.19 -0.77 1.99
CA GLY A 53 -4.24 -1.54 2.64
C GLY A 53 -3.75 -2.07 3.99
N PRO A 54 -4.60 -2.75 4.78
CA PRO A 54 -4.26 -3.24 6.11
C PRO A 54 -2.99 -4.12 6.15
N ILE A 55 -2.79 -4.91 5.08
CA ILE A 55 -1.66 -5.87 4.95
C ILE A 55 -0.97 -5.74 3.59
N THR A 56 -1.22 -4.66 2.84
CA THR A 56 -0.73 -4.50 1.47
C THR A 56 0.29 -3.38 1.41
N TYR A 57 1.54 -3.73 1.13
CA TYR A 57 2.66 -2.81 1.04
C TYR A 57 3.25 -2.82 -0.37
N GLY A 58 3.49 -1.64 -0.91
CA GLY A 58 4.00 -1.44 -2.25
C GLY A 58 2.91 -1.40 -3.33
N VAL A 59 3.14 -0.55 -4.33
CA VAL A 59 2.17 -0.26 -5.41
C VAL A 59 1.89 -1.48 -6.29
N GLU A 60 2.88 -2.32 -6.55
CA GLU A 60 2.69 -3.55 -7.35
C GLU A 60 1.78 -4.54 -6.63
N ALA A 61 2.01 -4.78 -5.33
CA ALA A 61 1.16 -5.65 -4.54
C ALA A 61 -0.29 -5.11 -4.44
N ALA A 62 -0.44 -3.79 -4.33
CA ALA A 62 -1.75 -3.13 -4.33
C ALA A 62 -2.47 -3.28 -5.67
N SER A 63 -1.76 -3.08 -6.78
CA SER A 63 -2.30 -3.27 -8.13
C SER A 63 -2.79 -4.70 -8.36
N GLN A 64 -1.99 -5.68 -7.98
CA GLN A 64 -2.38 -7.08 -8.05
C GLN A 64 -3.59 -7.39 -7.16
N ARG A 65 -3.59 -6.89 -5.92
CA ARG A 65 -4.66 -7.14 -4.95
C ARG A 65 -6.01 -6.58 -5.42
N TYR A 66 -6.03 -5.33 -5.86
CA TYR A 66 -7.29 -4.64 -6.15
C TYR A 66 -7.75 -4.78 -7.60
N PHE A 67 -6.81 -4.93 -8.55
CA PHE A 67 -7.11 -4.90 -9.97
C PHE A 67 -6.63 -6.12 -10.76
N SER A 68 -5.91 -7.06 -10.14
CA SER A 68 -5.36 -8.28 -10.78
C SER A 68 -4.47 -7.99 -11.99
N LYS A 69 -3.69 -6.89 -11.94
CA LYS A 69 -2.77 -6.50 -13.01
C LYS A 69 -1.52 -5.83 -12.46
N SER A 70 -0.49 -5.69 -13.32
CA SER A 70 0.72 -4.98 -12.95
C SER A 70 0.47 -3.49 -12.73
N ALA A 71 1.25 -2.86 -11.83
CA ALA A 71 1.18 -1.42 -11.59
C ALA A 71 1.47 -0.59 -12.86
N SER A 72 2.25 -1.13 -13.80
CA SER A 72 2.52 -0.50 -15.10
C SER A 72 1.29 -0.44 -16.05
N GLU A 73 0.25 -1.21 -15.76
CA GLU A 73 -0.98 -1.31 -16.55
C GLU A 73 -2.14 -0.51 -15.94
N LEU A 74 -1.89 0.17 -14.82
CA LEU A 74 -2.90 1.00 -14.16
C LEU A 74 -3.33 2.17 -15.07
N ASN A 75 -4.64 2.35 -15.18
CA ASN A 75 -5.19 3.57 -15.75
C ASN A 75 -5.22 4.70 -14.71
N TYR A 76 -5.56 5.92 -15.14
CA TYR A 76 -5.55 7.10 -14.26
C TYR A 76 -6.54 7.00 -13.08
N LEU A 77 -7.69 6.32 -13.25
CA LEU A 77 -8.68 6.15 -12.18
C LEU A 77 -8.17 5.20 -11.09
N GLU A 78 -7.56 4.12 -11.49
CA GLU A 78 -6.95 3.14 -10.59
C GLU A 78 -5.74 3.73 -9.87
N ALA A 79 -4.91 4.49 -10.58
CA ALA A 79 -3.80 5.22 -9.99
C ALA A 79 -4.29 6.28 -8.98
N ALA A 80 -5.36 7.02 -9.29
CA ALA A 80 -5.98 7.98 -8.39
C ALA A 80 -6.55 7.32 -7.14
N LEU A 81 -7.18 6.15 -7.28
CA LEU A 81 -7.64 5.35 -6.14
C LEU A 81 -6.47 4.99 -5.24
N LEU A 82 -5.42 4.34 -5.76
CA LEU A 82 -4.25 3.96 -4.96
C LEU A 82 -3.61 5.17 -4.28
N ALA A 83 -3.43 6.28 -4.98
CA ALA A 83 -2.89 7.50 -4.40
C ALA A 83 -3.75 8.02 -3.23
N GLY A 84 -5.06 7.84 -3.31
CA GLY A 84 -5.99 8.18 -2.24
C GLY A 84 -5.83 7.33 -0.99
N LEU A 85 -5.56 6.03 -1.15
CA LEU A 85 -5.48 5.05 -0.05
C LEU A 85 -4.35 5.36 0.94
N VAL A 86 -3.24 5.92 0.46
CA VAL A 86 -2.03 6.14 1.28
C VAL A 86 -2.28 7.02 2.50
N GLN A 87 -3.26 7.92 2.46
CA GLN A 87 -3.60 8.78 3.58
C GLN A 87 -4.11 8.00 4.79
N SER A 88 -4.96 7.00 4.57
CA SER A 88 -5.51 6.12 5.61
C SER A 88 -5.90 4.77 4.99
N PRO A 89 -4.93 3.85 4.84
CA PRO A 89 -5.11 2.60 4.09
C PRO A 89 -6.20 1.67 4.63
N VAL A 90 -6.51 1.77 5.91
CA VAL A 90 -7.58 0.99 6.54
C VAL A 90 -8.95 1.64 6.32
N GLN A 91 -9.03 2.97 6.50
CA GLN A 91 -10.29 3.71 6.39
C GLN A 91 -10.80 3.76 4.95
N TYR A 92 -9.88 3.81 3.98
CA TYR A 92 -10.19 3.91 2.55
C TYR A 92 -10.02 2.58 1.81
N ASP A 93 -9.88 1.44 2.52
CA ASP A 93 -9.78 0.14 1.84
C ASP A 93 -11.03 -0.10 0.98
N PRO A 94 -10.89 -0.17 -0.36
CA PRO A 94 -12.03 -0.23 -1.27
C PRO A 94 -12.80 -1.55 -1.19
N LEU A 95 -12.22 -2.59 -0.58
CA LEU A 95 -12.89 -3.88 -0.38
C LEU A 95 -13.84 -3.86 0.83
N THR A 96 -13.60 -2.97 1.79
CA THR A 96 -14.40 -2.89 3.03
C THR A 96 -15.16 -1.59 3.16
N HIS A 97 -14.68 -0.50 2.53
CA HIS A 97 -15.26 0.84 2.60
C HIS A 97 -15.28 1.50 1.21
N PRO A 98 -16.02 0.93 0.22
CA PRO A 98 -15.98 1.40 -1.17
C PRO A 98 -16.43 2.85 -1.33
N GLU A 99 -17.42 3.30 -0.55
CA GLU A 99 -17.93 4.69 -0.61
C GLU A 99 -16.85 5.69 -0.14
N ALA A 100 -16.20 5.42 0.99
CA ALA A 100 -15.13 6.27 1.50
C ALA A 100 -13.91 6.28 0.54
N ALA A 101 -13.61 5.14 -0.07
CA ALA A 101 -12.57 5.02 -1.10
C ALA A 101 -12.91 5.86 -2.33
N GLN A 102 -14.19 5.86 -2.75
CA GLN A 102 -14.66 6.67 -3.88
C GLN A 102 -14.55 8.16 -3.59
N GLU A 103 -15.04 8.64 -2.46
CA GLU A 103 -14.92 10.06 -2.07
C GLU A 103 -13.45 10.51 -2.04
N ARG A 104 -12.58 9.64 -1.53
CA ARG A 104 -11.16 9.92 -1.47
C ARG A 104 -10.51 9.95 -2.85
N ARG A 105 -10.82 9.00 -3.74
CA ARG A 105 -10.40 8.99 -5.14
C ARG A 105 -10.86 10.25 -5.86
N ASP A 106 -12.10 10.66 -5.69
CA ASP A 106 -12.68 11.84 -6.35
C ASP A 106 -11.97 13.12 -5.89
N THR A 107 -11.53 13.19 -4.63
CA THR A 107 -10.66 14.27 -4.14
C THR A 107 -9.31 14.29 -4.89
N VAL A 108 -8.73 13.12 -5.16
CA VAL A 108 -7.48 13.04 -5.95
C VAL A 108 -7.72 13.45 -7.39
N LEU A 109 -8.82 13.00 -8.01
CA LEU A 109 -9.19 13.40 -9.38
C LEU A 109 -9.38 14.91 -9.49
N ALA A 110 -10.03 15.55 -8.50
CA ALA A 110 -10.17 17.02 -8.48
C ALA A 110 -8.81 17.72 -8.45
N THR A 111 -7.87 17.21 -7.67
CA THR A 111 -6.49 17.74 -7.61
C THR A 111 -5.76 17.52 -8.94
N MET A 112 -5.94 16.38 -9.59
CA MET A 112 -5.36 16.10 -10.92
C MET A 112 -5.90 17.04 -11.98
N LEU A 113 -7.20 17.37 -11.94
CA LEU A 113 -7.83 18.34 -12.81
C LEU A 113 -7.27 19.76 -12.57
N GLU A 114 -7.19 20.19 -11.32
CA GLU A 114 -6.61 21.51 -10.95
C GLU A 114 -5.17 21.68 -11.43
N GLN A 115 -4.40 20.60 -11.43
CA GLN A 115 -3.02 20.57 -11.91
C GLN A 115 -2.88 20.37 -13.41
N GLY A 116 -4.00 20.17 -14.14
CA GLY A 116 -4.01 19.95 -15.57
C GLY A 116 -3.43 18.59 -16.01
N VAL A 117 -3.41 17.63 -15.10
CA VAL A 117 -2.97 16.24 -15.37
C VAL A 117 -4.04 15.48 -16.15
N ILE A 118 -5.31 15.76 -15.85
CA ILE A 118 -6.47 15.23 -16.56
C ILE A 118 -7.35 16.38 -17.08
N THR A 119 -8.15 16.08 -18.10
CA THR A 119 -9.14 16.99 -18.67
C THR A 119 -10.43 16.99 -17.83
N GLN A 120 -11.28 18.02 -18.05
CA GLN A 120 -12.61 18.06 -17.44
C GLN A 120 -13.46 16.84 -17.81
N GLU A 121 -13.37 16.38 -19.05
CA GLU A 121 -14.12 15.21 -19.53
C GLU A 121 -13.68 13.92 -18.81
N GLU A 122 -12.37 13.73 -18.61
CA GLU A 122 -11.81 12.60 -17.86
C GLU A 122 -12.22 12.66 -16.38
N TYR A 123 -12.25 13.85 -15.79
CA TYR A 123 -12.74 14.05 -14.43
C TYR A 123 -14.22 13.66 -14.30
N ASP A 124 -15.08 14.16 -15.20
CA ASP A 124 -16.53 13.90 -15.16
C ASP A 124 -16.82 12.39 -15.35
N GLN A 125 -16.10 11.73 -16.25
CA GLN A 125 -16.18 10.27 -16.42
C GLN A 125 -15.68 9.54 -15.19
N GLY A 126 -14.60 10.02 -14.59
CA GLY A 126 -13.98 9.43 -13.40
C GLY A 126 -14.93 9.41 -12.20
N VAL A 127 -15.53 10.56 -11.90
CA VAL A 127 -16.49 10.69 -10.79
C VAL A 127 -17.76 9.86 -11.03
N ALA A 128 -18.19 9.73 -12.29
CA ALA A 128 -19.35 8.90 -12.65
C ALA A 128 -19.05 7.38 -12.55
N THR A 129 -17.79 6.97 -12.54
CA THR A 129 -17.38 5.56 -12.45
C THR A 129 -17.33 5.13 -10.99
N SER A 130 -18.08 4.10 -10.61
CA SER A 130 -18.00 3.59 -9.23
C SER A 130 -16.70 2.85 -8.97
N VAL A 131 -16.16 2.97 -7.75
CA VAL A 131 -14.96 2.22 -7.34
C VAL A 131 -15.20 0.72 -7.42
N GLU A 132 -16.36 0.24 -7.00
CA GLU A 132 -16.70 -1.18 -7.05
C GLU A 132 -16.61 -1.77 -8.46
N SER A 133 -17.00 -0.99 -9.50
CA SER A 133 -16.94 -1.46 -10.90
C SER A 133 -15.52 -1.59 -11.45
N MET A 134 -14.55 -0.95 -10.80
CA MET A 134 -13.14 -1.00 -11.19
C MET A 134 -12.38 -2.14 -10.51
N LEU A 135 -12.92 -2.66 -9.39
CA LEU A 135 -12.24 -3.68 -8.61
C LEU A 135 -12.33 -5.05 -9.27
N HIS A 136 -11.19 -5.67 -9.41
CA HIS A 136 -11.03 -7.06 -9.80
C HIS A 136 -10.12 -7.75 -8.78
N PRO A 137 -10.58 -7.89 -7.52
CA PRO A 137 -9.69 -8.30 -6.44
C PRO A 137 -9.21 -9.74 -6.66
N THR A 138 -7.89 -9.90 -6.62
CA THR A 138 -7.31 -11.22 -6.41
C THR A 138 -7.45 -11.55 -4.94
N VAL A 139 -8.21 -12.57 -4.62
CA VAL A 139 -8.15 -13.19 -3.31
C VAL A 139 -6.77 -13.81 -3.20
N SER A 140 -5.83 -13.10 -2.55
CA SER A 140 -4.64 -13.77 -2.04
C SER A 140 -5.17 -14.81 -1.08
N SER A 141 -5.13 -16.06 -1.48
CA SER A 141 -5.40 -17.14 -0.57
C SER A 141 -4.35 -17.04 0.53
N GLU A 142 -4.77 -16.58 1.70
CA GLU A 142 -3.90 -16.50 2.86
C GLU A 142 -3.42 -17.90 3.19
N GLY A 143 -2.12 -18.05 3.44
CA GLY A 143 -1.50 -19.34 3.71
C GLY A 143 -1.32 -20.24 2.48
N CYS A 144 -1.33 -21.52 2.70
CA CYS A 144 -1.02 -22.55 1.70
C CYS A 144 -2.12 -22.77 0.63
N SER A 145 -3.31 -22.19 0.83
CA SER A 145 -4.43 -22.30 -0.12
C SER A 145 -4.15 -21.61 -1.47
N GLY A 146 -3.14 -20.71 -1.55
CA GLY A 146 -2.67 -20.11 -2.81
C GLY A 146 -1.61 -20.91 -3.55
N ALA A 147 -1.08 -21.93 -2.95
CA ALA A 147 -0.12 -22.77 -3.63
C ALA A 147 -0.82 -23.64 -4.70
N PRO A 148 -0.17 -23.95 -5.84
CA PRO A 148 -0.68 -24.94 -6.77
C PRO A 148 -1.08 -26.20 -6.03
N SER A 149 -2.19 -26.85 -6.41
CA SER A 149 -2.82 -27.93 -5.65
C SER A 149 -1.84 -29.08 -5.28
N ALA A 150 -0.83 -29.34 -6.10
CA ALA A 150 0.21 -30.32 -5.83
C ALA A 150 1.18 -29.91 -4.70
N GLN A 151 1.27 -28.62 -4.38
CA GLN A 151 2.19 -28.05 -3.40
C GLN A 151 1.47 -27.53 -2.14
N ALA A 152 0.14 -27.38 -2.20
CA ALA A 152 -0.67 -26.89 -1.07
C ALA A 152 -0.51 -27.80 0.16
N TYR A 153 -0.57 -29.11 -0.03
CA TYR A 153 -0.38 -30.09 1.04
C TYR A 153 1.03 -29.99 1.68
N PHE A 154 2.07 -29.85 0.86
CA PHE A 154 3.44 -29.69 1.36
C PHE A 154 3.60 -28.36 2.11
N CYS A 155 2.99 -27.31 1.62
CA CYS A 155 2.98 -26.00 2.28
C CYS A 155 2.29 -26.07 3.64
N ASP A 156 1.12 -26.70 3.75
CA ASP A 156 0.40 -26.88 5.01
C ASP A 156 1.21 -27.76 6.00
N TYR A 157 1.86 -28.78 5.50
CA TYR A 157 2.75 -29.63 6.32
C TYR A 157 3.92 -28.82 6.90
N VAL A 158 4.58 -27.99 6.07
CA VAL A 158 5.69 -27.14 6.53
C VAL A 158 5.18 -26.13 7.54
N LEU A 159 4.04 -25.47 7.28
CA LEU A 159 3.44 -24.50 8.19
C LEU A 159 3.09 -25.14 9.55
N SER A 160 2.50 -26.35 9.56
CA SER A 160 2.19 -27.05 10.81
C SER A 160 3.45 -27.38 11.60
N GLN A 161 4.53 -27.79 10.94
CA GLN A 161 5.80 -28.06 11.61
C GLN A 161 6.39 -26.80 12.27
N PHE A 162 6.28 -25.64 11.62
CA PHE A 162 6.72 -24.37 12.19
C PHE A 162 5.88 -23.94 13.40
N LEU A 163 4.57 -24.16 13.35
CA LEU A 163 3.66 -23.78 14.45
C LEU A 163 3.72 -24.74 15.64
N GLU A 164 4.08 -26.00 15.42
CA GLU A 164 4.15 -27.03 16.46
C GLU A 164 5.53 -27.15 17.11
N ASP A 165 6.59 -26.63 16.47
CA ASP A 165 7.96 -26.73 17.00
C ASP A 165 8.24 -25.57 17.98
N PRO A 166 8.50 -25.89 19.27
CA PRO A 166 8.82 -24.88 20.29
C PRO A 166 10.08 -24.04 20.00
N ALA A 167 10.89 -24.46 19.02
CA ALA A 167 12.06 -23.69 18.59
C ALA A 167 11.69 -22.45 17.76
N PHE A 168 10.46 -22.39 17.21
CA PHE A 168 9.97 -21.30 16.36
C PHE A 168 8.82 -20.52 16.99
N GLY A 169 8.25 -20.97 18.12
CA GLY A 169 7.15 -20.36 18.85
C GLY A 169 7.57 -19.56 20.09
#